data_b9cdc7c7bb57964268c895b264be62e2
#
_entry.id   b9cdc7c7bb57964268c895b264be62e2
#
_cell.length_a   1.000
_cell.length_b   1.000
_cell.length_c   1.000
_cell.angle_alpha   90.00
_cell.angle_beta   90.00
_cell.angle_gamma   90.00
#
_symmetry.space_group_name_H-M   'P 1'
#
loop_
_entity.id
_entity.type
_entity.pdbx_description
1 polymer ?
#
loop_
_entity_poly.entity_id
_entity_poly.type
_entity_poly.pdbx_seq_one_letter_code
_entity_poly.pdbx_strand_id
1 'polypeptide(L)'
;MLLNKLEETIAYFIHNSEHNCVDEFDKMQIFDQPLLGVARASDSLWKIMKEPDIIGPHHLTPKEWLPGANSVISYFLPFTEGIRISNRLEGLPSKKWLYGRCEGEMFNNDLRHLIIDVIEAANGNALAPALDNRFIVNNHVSNWSERHVAFIAGLGTFSLSHSLITDLGTAGRFGSVVVDLEFEPKLRKYQKVDEYCAKCGTCIDRCPPQVISENGKDKECCSQYLYKMLELNKPRYGCGKCQTAVPCEYRNPKLFK
;
A
#
# COMPACT_ATOMS: atom_id res chain seq x y z
N MET A 1 -13.67 21.14 2.45
CA MET A 1 -12.68 22.12 2.96
C MET A 1 -11.51 21.42 3.67
N LEU A 2 -11.71 20.65 4.75
CA LEU A 2 -10.61 19.97 5.47
C LEU A 2 -9.90 18.90 4.61
N LEU A 3 -10.62 18.06 3.86
CA LEU A 3 -10.01 17.04 2.99
C LEU A 3 -9.08 17.65 1.93
N ASN A 4 -9.50 18.75 1.27
CA ASN A 4 -8.64 19.44 0.28
C ASN A 4 -7.38 20.00 0.93
N LYS A 5 -7.51 20.59 2.15
CA LYS A 5 -6.34 21.06 2.91
C LYS A 5 -5.40 19.90 3.26
N LEU A 6 -5.94 18.75 3.63
CA LEU A 6 -5.16 17.55 3.91
C LEU A 6 -4.43 17.07 2.65
N GLU A 7 -5.11 17.01 1.49
CA GLU A 7 -4.49 16.64 0.21
C GLU A 7 -3.33 17.59 -0.16
N GLU A 8 -3.53 18.89 -0.02
CA GLU A 8 -2.49 19.91 -0.25
C GLU A 8 -1.30 19.73 0.72
N THR A 9 -1.59 19.49 2.00
CA THR A 9 -0.55 19.28 3.02
C THR A 9 0.26 18.01 2.74
N ILE A 10 -0.39 16.92 2.36
CA ILE A 10 0.28 15.68 1.99
C ILE A 10 1.13 15.88 0.74
N ALA A 11 0.61 16.54 -0.28
CA ALA A 11 1.34 16.82 -1.51
C ALA A 11 2.59 17.68 -1.25
N TYR A 12 2.46 18.70 -0.40
CA TYR A 12 3.58 19.53 0.03
C TYR A 12 4.63 18.72 0.79
N PHE A 13 4.20 17.88 1.74
CA PHE A 13 5.10 17.05 2.55
C PHE A 13 5.89 16.06 1.68
N ILE A 14 5.23 15.38 0.73
CA ILE A 14 5.90 14.45 -0.19
C ILE A 14 6.95 15.17 -1.03
N HIS A 15 6.66 16.38 -1.49
CA HIS A 15 7.58 17.14 -2.34
C HIS A 15 8.80 17.68 -1.57
N ASN A 16 8.61 18.09 -0.30
CA ASN A 16 9.63 18.85 0.43
C ASN A 16 10.34 18.06 1.55
N SER A 17 9.85 16.87 1.91
CA SER A 17 10.46 16.09 3.00
C SER A 17 11.79 15.48 2.56
N GLU A 18 12.83 15.76 3.32
CA GLU A 18 14.15 15.11 3.14
C GLU A 18 14.07 13.58 3.37
N HIS A 19 13.11 13.11 4.16
CA HIS A 19 12.88 11.67 4.38
C HIS A 19 12.28 10.97 3.15
N ASN A 20 11.77 11.71 2.16
CA ASN A 20 11.36 11.14 0.87
C ASN A 20 12.53 11.00 -0.11
N CYS A 21 13.75 10.99 0.38
CA CYS A 21 14.96 10.90 -0.41
C CYS A 21 15.92 9.83 0.13
N VAL A 22 16.81 9.37 -0.75
CA VAL A 22 17.90 8.45 -0.41
C VAL A 22 19.23 9.11 -0.76
N ASP A 23 20.00 9.51 0.25
CA ASP A 23 21.25 10.24 0.09
C ASP A 23 22.30 9.45 -0.71
N GLU A 24 22.39 8.11 -0.49
CA GLU A 24 23.31 7.23 -1.21
C GLU A 24 23.10 7.18 -2.72
N PHE A 25 22.00 7.71 -3.23
CA PHE A 25 21.65 7.79 -4.64
C PHE A 25 21.41 9.23 -5.09
N ASP A 26 22.28 10.15 -4.71
CA ASP A 26 22.21 11.58 -5.07
C ASP A 26 20.85 12.22 -4.74
N LYS A 27 20.36 11.98 -3.51
CA LYS A 27 19.04 12.42 -3.04
C LYS A 27 17.89 11.94 -3.94
N MET A 28 18.01 10.71 -4.45
CA MET A 28 16.93 10.10 -5.23
C MET A 28 15.62 10.10 -4.45
N GLN A 29 14.60 10.74 -4.97
CA GLN A 29 13.25 10.75 -4.41
C GLN A 29 12.65 9.33 -4.43
N ILE A 30 11.98 8.94 -3.34
CA ILE A 30 11.38 7.61 -3.18
C ILE A 30 9.99 7.55 -3.80
N PHE A 31 9.11 8.48 -3.43
CA PHE A 31 7.72 8.48 -3.86
C PHE A 31 7.35 9.70 -4.67
N ASP A 32 6.54 9.47 -5.70
CA ASP A 32 5.82 10.51 -6.44
C ASP A 32 4.52 10.90 -5.69
N GLN A 33 3.74 11.82 -6.28
CA GLN A 33 2.47 12.28 -5.72
C GLN A 33 1.50 11.12 -5.45
N PRO A 34 0.79 11.13 -4.31
CA PRO A 34 -0.03 10.02 -3.87
C PRO A 34 -1.40 10.00 -4.54
N LEU A 35 -2.07 8.85 -4.47
CA LEU A 35 -3.51 8.77 -4.60
C LEU A 35 -4.14 8.68 -3.20
N LEU A 36 -5.18 9.49 -2.95
CA LEU A 36 -5.97 9.41 -1.73
C LEU A 36 -7.34 8.81 -2.02
N GLY A 37 -7.84 8.07 -1.04
CA GLY A 37 -9.19 7.51 -1.02
C GLY A 37 -9.77 7.61 0.38
N VAL A 38 -11.09 7.64 0.47
CA VAL A 38 -11.80 7.67 1.75
C VAL A 38 -12.85 6.56 1.75
N ALA A 39 -12.89 5.80 2.84
CA ALA A 39 -13.94 4.83 3.11
C ALA A 39 -14.76 5.24 4.34
N ARG A 40 -16.05 4.95 4.36
CA ARG A 40 -16.85 5.07 5.59
C ARG A 40 -16.45 3.97 6.57
N ALA A 41 -16.29 4.29 7.85
CA ALA A 41 -16.05 3.30 8.89
C ALA A 41 -17.22 2.30 9.07
N SER A 42 -18.40 2.63 8.54
CA SER A 42 -19.59 1.80 8.53
C SER A 42 -19.76 0.95 7.24
N ASP A 43 -18.81 0.98 6.29
CA ASP A 43 -18.89 0.18 5.06
C ASP A 43 -18.98 -1.31 5.40
N SER A 44 -19.91 -2.01 4.74
CA SER A 44 -20.18 -3.44 5.00
C SER A 44 -18.98 -4.34 4.69
N LEU A 45 -18.09 -3.93 3.80
CA LEU A 45 -16.89 -4.68 3.45
C LEU A 45 -15.95 -4.90 4.64
N TRP A 46 -15.95 -4.02 5.66
CA TRP A 46 -15.15 -4.25 6.86
C TRP A 46 -15.48 -5.56 7.58
N LYS A 47 -16.77 -5.95 7.57
CA LYS A 47 -17.20 -7.23 8.15
C LYS A 47 -16.76 -8.40 7.28
N ILE A 48 -16.81 -8.25 5.96
CA ILE A 48 -16.37 -9.27 4.99
C ILE A 48 -14.87 -9.56 5.13
N MET A 49 -14.04 -8.56 5.49
CA MET A 49 -12.61 -8.78 5.74
C MET A 49 -12.35 -9.78 6.89
N LYS A 50 -13.31 -9.97 7.80
CA LYS A 50 -13.20 -10.93 8.91
C LYS A 50 -13.52 -12.38 8.51
N GLU A 51 -14.02 -12.60 7.30
CA GLU A 51 -14.29 -13.96 6.80
C GLU A 51 -12.98 -14.76 6.67
N PRO A 52 -13.00 -16.07 7.03
CA PRO A 52 -11.78 -16.90 7.02
C PRO A 52 -11.07 -16.97 5.68
N ASP A 53 -11.82 -16.93 4.58
CA ASP A 53 -11.28 -17.02 3.21
C ASP A 53 -10.78 -15.67 2.67
N ILE A 54 -10.96 -14.56 3.39
CA ILE A 54 -10.49 -13.23 2.99
C ILE A 54 -9.23 -12.87 3.79
N ILE A 55 -9.38 -12.36 5.02
CA ILE A 55 -8.26 -12.08 5.93
C ILE A 55 -8.37 -12.96 7.17
N GLY A 56 -9.57 -13.04 7.75
CA GLY A 56 -9.85 -13.84 8.91
C GLY A 56 -10.39 -13.04 10.12
N PRO A 57 -10.90 -13.74 11.13
CA PRO A 57 -11.62 -13.14 12.27
C PRO A 57 -10.75 -12.20 13.13
N HIS A 58 -9.42 -12.29 13.01
CA HIS A 58 -8.48 -11.42 13.72
C HIS A 58 -8.38 -10.01 13.08
N HIS A 59 -8.90 -9.79 11.87
CA HIS A 59 -8.92 -8.47 11.25
C HIS A 59 -9.86 -7.54 12.03
N LEU A 60 -9.36 -6.36 12.42
CA LEU A 60 -10.14 -5.39 13.16
C LEU A 60 -10.81 -4.40 12.21
N THR A 61 -12.06 -4.03 12.52
CA THR A 61 -12.79 -2.97 11.82
C THR A 61 -12.30 -1.59 12.27
N PRO A 62 -12.58 -0.50 11.53
CA PRO A 62 -12.22 0.85 11.96
C PRO A 62 -12.70 1.21 13.36
N LYS A 63 -13.92 0.78 13.72
CA LYS A 63 -14.51 1.06 15.04
C LYS A 63 -13.89 0.25 16.17
N GLU A 64 -13.28 -0.90 15.89
CA GLU A 64 -12.50 -1.67 16.86
C GLU A 64 -11.12 -1.04 17.07
N TRP A 65 -10.57 -0.33 16.09
CA TRP A 65 -9.35 0.47 16.23
C TRP A 65 -9.59 1.78 16.97
N LEU A 66 -10.55 2.56 16.51
CA LEU A 66 -10.91 3.86 17.08
C LEU A 66 -12.43 3.88 17.37
N PRO A 67 -12.86 3.76 18.65
CA PRO A 67 -14.25 3.98 19.02
C PRO A 67 -14.70 5.37 18.55
N GLY A 68 -15.84 5.44 17.86
CA GLY A 68 -16.31 6.70 17.27
C GLY A 68 -15.83 6.95 15.83
N ALA A 69 -15.01 6.06 15.24
CA ALA A 69 -14.58 6.19 13.86
C ALA A 69 -15.75 6.40 12.88
N ASN A 70 -15.63 7.39 12.01
CA ASN A 70 -16.57 7.69 10.93
C ASN A 70 -15.96 7.49 9.55
N SER A 71 -14.66 7.75 9.39
CA SER A 71 -13.96 7.58 8.10
C SER A 71 -12.62 6.87 8.26
N VAL A 72 -12.14 6.33 7.15
CA VAL A 72 -10.77 5.83 6.99
C VAL A 72 -10.17 6.53 5.78
N ILE A 73 -9.11 7.27 6.00
CA ILE A 73 -8.28 7.88 4.95
C ILE A 73 -7.24 6.85 4.54
N SER A 74 -7.23 6.46 3.28
CA SER A 74 -6.24 5.55 2.72
C SER A 74 -5.50 6.22 1.57
N TYR A 75 -4.23 5.86 1.39
CA TYR A 75 -3.42 6.42 0.31
C TYR A 75 -2.49 5.37 -0.30
N PHE A 76 -2.12 5.64 -1.54
CA PHE A 76 -1.09 4.91 -2.27
C PHE A 76 0.05 5.86 -2.60
N LEU A 77 1.26 5.50 -2.22
CA LEU A 77 2.53 6.17 -2.52
C LEU A 77 3.21 5.42 -3.66
N PRO A 78 3.13 5.89 -4.91
CA PRO A 78 3.82 5.26 -6.04
C PRO A 78 5.33 5.51 -5.94
N PHE A 79 6.14 4.47 -6.17
CA PHE A 79 7.57 4.65 -6.30
C PHE A 79 7.91 5.48 -7.55
N THR A 80 8.91 6.35 -7.43
CA THR A 80 9.45 7.11 -8.57
C THR A 80 9.93 6.19 -9.69
N GLU A 81 10.00 6.74 -10.89
CA GLU A 81 10.45 6.00 -12.07
C GLU A 81 11.86 5.42 -11.89
N GLY A 82 12.77 6.18 -11.26
CA GLY A 82 14.13 5.72 -11.00
C GLY A 82 14.21 4.43 -10.17
N ILE A 83 13.38 4.31 -9.14
CA ILE A 83 13.27 3.07 -8.33
C ILE A 83 12.69 1.94 -9.17
N ARG A 84 11.59 2.20 -9.88
CA ARG A 84 10.88 1.18 -10.67
C ARG A 84 11.76 0.60 -11.78
N ILE A 85 12.40 1.46 -12.58
CA ILE A 85 13.30 1.05 -13.67
C ILE A 85 14.46 0.23 -13.13
N SER A 86 15.07 0.64 -12.02
CA SER A 86 16.19 -0.09 -11.43
C SER A 86 15.86 -1.54 -11.08
N ASN A 87 14.59 -1.83 -10.76
CA ASN A 87 14.14 -3.18 -10.37
C ASN A 87 13.54 -3.99 -11.54
N ARG A 88 13.51 -3.44 -12.76
CA ARG A 88 13.04 -4.17 -13.97
C ARG A 88 14.00 -5.25 -14.41
N LEU A 89 15.30 -5.14 -14.12
CA LEU A 89 16.29 -6.17 -14.42
C LEU A 89 15.89 -7.51 -13.78
N GLU A 90 16.27 -8.60 -14.41
CA GLU A 90 16.09 -9.95 -13.85
C GLU A 90 17.00 -10.22 -12.66
N GLY A 91 16.77 -11.34 -11.95
CA GLY A 91 17.58 -11.76 -10.84
C GLY A 91 17.21 -11.08 -9.52
N LEU A 92 18.23 -10.64 -8.77
CA LEU A 92 18.04 -10.06 -7.44
C LEU A 92 17.34 -8.69 -7.48
N PRO A 93 16.66 -8.28 -6.41
CA PRO A 93 16.12 -6.93 -6.30
C PRO A 93 17.25 -5.89 -6.35
N SER A 94 16.98 -4.75 -6.97
CA SER A 94 17.94 -3.66 -7.03
C SER A 94 18.14 -3.01 -5.66
N LYS A 95 19.33 -2.43 -5.41
CA LYS A 95 19.58 -1.65 -4.19
C LYS A 95 18.56 -0.51 -4.04
N LYS A 96 18.27 0.25 -5.11
CA LYS A 96 17.30 1.35 -5.07
C LYS A 96 15.90 0.88 -4.65
N TRP A 97 15.47 -0.32 -5.09
CA TRP A 97 14.20 -0.91 -4.65
C TRP A 97 14.21 -1.26 -3.17
N LEU A 98 15.33 -1.81 -2.65
CA LEU A 98 15.45 -2.17 -1.25
C LEU A 98 15.37 -0.92 -0.34
N TYR A 99 16.03 0.17 -0.74
CA TYR A 99 15.91 1.46 -0.06
C TYR A 99 14.49 2.01 -0.13
N GLY A 100 13.89 2.08 -1.32
CA GLY A 100 12.50 2.51 -1.46
C GLY A 100 11.52 1.72 -0.59
N ARG A 101 11.80 0.41 -0.38
CA ARG A 101 10.97 -0.41 0.50
C ARG A 101 11.19 -0.10 1.99
N CYS A 102 12.42 0.07 2.44
CA CYS A 102 12.74 0.18 3.87
C CYS A 102 12.67 1.63 4.35
N GLU A 103 13.43 2.54 3.75
CA GLU A 103 13.37 3.97 4.03
C GLU A 103 12.02 4.57 3.63
N GLY A 104 11.44 4.06 2.54
CA GLY A 104 10.08 4.42 2.17
C GLY A 104 9.01 4.01 3.18
N GLU A 105 9.21 2.95 3.99
CA GLU A 105 8.29 2.68 5.10
C GLU A 105 8.49 3.64 6.26
N MET A 106 9.73 4.09 6.51
CA MET A 106 9.99 5.14 7.51
C MET A 106 9.26 6.43 7.12
N PHE A 107 9.44 6.89 5.87
CA PHE A 107 8.68 8.02 5.34
C PHE A 107 7.15 7.81 5.42
N ASN A 108 6.67 6.61 5.14
CA ASN A 108 5.24 6.27 5.24
C ASN A 108 4.72 6.41 6.68
N ASN A 109 5.55 6.11 7.68
CA ASN A 109 5.23 6.35 9.08
C ASN A 109 5.16 7.84 9.42
N ASP A 110 6.10 8.64 8.91
CA ASP A 110 6.07 10.10 9.08
C ASP A 110 4.80 10.71 8.45
N LEU A 111 4.39 10.20 7.29
CA LEU A 111 3.14 10.63 6.66
C LEU A 111 1.89 10.25 7.48
N ARG A 112 1.89 9.08 8.13
CA ARG A 112 0.81 8.70 9.05
C ARG A 112 0.73 9.68 10.23
N HIS A 113 1.85 10.05 10.81
CA HIS A 113 1.91 11.06 11.88
C HIS A 113 1.42 12.43 11.39
N LEU A 114 1.88 12.89 10.22
CA LEU A 114 1.39 14.14 9.64
C LEU A 114 -0.14 14.16 9.49
N ILE A 115 -0.74 13.07 9.00
CA ILE A 115 -2.19 12.99 8.82
C ILE A 115 -2.89 13.05 10.18
N ILE A 116 -2.37 12.35 11.20
CA ILE A 116 -2.89 12.40 12.58
C ILE A 116 -2.84 13.83 13.08
N ASP A 117 -1.71 14.51 12.99
CA ASP A 117 -1.53 15.88 13.46
C ASP A 117 -2.51 16.88 12.80
N VAL A 118 -2.75 16.72 11.48
CA VAL A 118 -3.71 17.57 10.76
C VAL A 118 -5.15 17.35 11.23
N ILE A 119 -5.52 16.10 11.52
CA ILE A 119 -6.85 15.75 12.03
C ILE A 119 -7.05 16.26 13.47
N GLU A 120 -6.05 16.07 14.33
CA GLU A 120 -6.08 16.54 15.71
C GLU A 120 -6.12 18.07 15.79
N ALA A 121 -5.38 18.77 14.94
CA ALA A 121 -5.46 20.22 14.81
C ALA A 121 -6.84 20.72 14.34
N ALA A 122 -7.65 19.85 13.76
CA ALA A 122 -9.06 20.11 13.41
C ALA A 122 -10.05 19.63 14.48
N ASN A 123 -9.57 19.33 15.70
CA ASN A 123 -10.33 18.78 16.83
C ASN A 123 -10.99 17.42 16.55
N GLY A 124 -10.43 16.62 15.66
CA GLY A 124 -10.78 15.22 15.47
C GLY A 124 -9.85 14.28 16.25
N ASN A 125 -10.25 13.01 16.36
CA ASN A 125 -9.39 11.93 16.82
C ASN A 125 -8.94 11.09 15.64
N ALA A 126 -7.67 10.68 15.62
CA ALA A 126 -7.10 9.89 14.55
C ALA A 126 -6.17 8.80 15.11
N LEU A 127 -6.10 7.69 14.39
CA LEU A 127 -5.24 6.55 14.71
C LEU A 127 -4.77 5.85 13.45
N ALA A 128 -3.46 5.64 13.31
CA ALA A 128 -2.89 4.79 12.28
C ALA A 128 -2.68 3.37 12.84
N PRO A 129 -3.45 2.37 12.41
CA PRO A 129 -3.32 1.00 12.93
C PRO A 129 -1.90 0.43 12.84
N ALA A 130 -1.16 0.75 11.77
CA ALA A 130 0.21 0.28 11.58
C ALA A 130 1.22 0.84 12.60
N LEU A 131 0.87 1.91 13.33
CA LEU A 131 1.69 2.52 14.38
C LEU A 131 1.22 2.14 15.79
N ASP A 132 0.05 1.51 15.93
CA ASP A 132 -0.53 1.14 17.20
C ASP A 132 0.09 -0.17 17.72
N ASN A 133 0.27 -0.28 19.04
CA ASN A 133 0.84 -1.47 19.68
C ASN A 133 -0.03 -2.74 19.56
N ARG A 134 -1.31 -2.59 19.23
CA ARG A 134 -2.23 -3.69 18.91
C ARG A 134 -2.02 -4.27 17.51
N PHE A 135 -1.20 -3.60 16.65
CA PHE A 135 -0.91 -4.12 15.32
C PHE A 135 -0.08 -5.40 15.41
N ILE A 136 -0.59 -6.47 14.86
CA ILE A 136 0.08 -7.77 14.83
C ILE A 136 0.06 -8.38 13.43
N VAL A 137 1.09 -9.15 13.12
CA VAL A 137 1.19 -9.97 11.92
C VAL A 137 1.44 -11.42 12.35
N ASN A 138 0.49 -12.30 12.06
CA ASN A 138 0.59 -13.73 12.33
C ASN A 138 0.48 -14.50 11.02
N ASN A 139 1.38 -15.45 10.77
CA ASN A 139 1.38 -16.29 9.57
C ASN A 139 1.22 -15.47 8.27
N HIS A 140 1.98 -14.38 8.16
CA HIS A 140 1.97 -13.44 7.02
C HIS A 140 0.63 -12.73 6.78
N VAL A 141 -0.26 -12.71 7.77
CA VAL A 141 -1.55 -12.00 7.73
C VAL A 141 -1.61 -11.01 8.89
N SER A 142 -1.89 -9.75 8.58
CA SER A 142 -2.03 -8.71 9.60
C SER A 142 -3.48 -8.55 10.05
N ASN A 143 -3.68 -8.07 11.28
CA ASN A 143 -4.99 -7.66 11.77
C ASN A 143 -5.49 -6.32 11.21
N TRP A 144 -4.67 -5.67 10.34
CA TRP A 144 -5.04 -4.53 9.51
C TRP A 144 -4.29 -4.60 8.18
N SER A 145 -5.00 -4.81 7.08
CA SER A 145 -4.39 -4.98 5.77
C SER A 145 -4.54 -3.73 4.91
N GLU A 146 -3.48 -2.93 4.79
CA GLU A 146 -3.47 -1.68 4.03
C GLU A 146 -4.00 -1.82 2.59
N ARG A 147 -3.75 -2.94 1.92
CA ARG A 147 -4.27 -3.19 0.56
C ARG A 147 -5.77 -3.42 0.53
N HIS A 148 -6.33 -4.11 1.52
CA HIS A 148 -7.78 -4.28 1.62
C HIS A 148 -8.46 -2.98 2.04
N VAL A 149 -7.84 -2.20 2.91
CA VAL A 149 -8.28 -0.84 3.25
C VAL A 149 -8.33 0.04 1.99
N ALA A 150 -7.28 0.03 1.18
CA ALA A 150 -7.20 0.77 -0.08
C ALA A 150 -8.28 0.30 -1.10
N PHE A 151 -8.57 -1.01 -1.15
CA PHE A 151 -9.69 -1.54 -1.93
C PHE A 151 -11.03 -0.99 -1.44
N ILE A 152 -11.28 -0.97 -0.13
CA ILE A 152 -12.53 -0.42 0.42
C ILE A 152 -12.62 1.10 0.15
N ALA A 153 -11.49 1.81 0.24
CA ALA A 153 -11.40 3.25 -0.01
C ALA A 153 -11.44 3.67 -1.50
N GLY A 154 -11.66 2.74 -2.43
CA GLY A 154 -11.85 3.06 -3.84
C GLY A 154 -10.57 3.28 -4.63
N LEU A 155 -9.39 2.87 -4.12
CA LEU A 155 -8.11 3.12 -4.77
C LEU A 155 -7.77 2.11 -5.87
N GLY A 156 -8.31 0.89 -5.84
CA GLY A 156 -7.98 -0.10 -6.87
C GLY A 156 -8.41 -1.52 -6.53
N THR A 157 -7.98 -2.48 -7.36
CA THR A 157 -8.34 -3.89 -7.26
C THR A 157 -7.13 -4.81 -7.26
N PHE A 158 -7.29 -6.04 -6.79
CA PHE A 158 -6.20 -7.01 -6.64
C PHE A 158 -5.76 -7.61 -7.98
N SER A 159 -4.51 -8.04 -8.02
CA SER A 159 -3.90 -8.77 -9.12
C SER A 159 -3.59 -10.22 -8.73
N LEU A 160 -3.17 -11.05 -9.69
CA LEU A 160 -2.69 -12.43 -9.45
C LEU A 160 -1.54 -12.47 -8.42
N SER A 161 -0.70 -11.42 -8.35
CA SER A 161 0.40 -11.33 -7.38
C SER A 161 -0.06 -10.92 -5.96
N HIS A 162 -1.35 -10.76 -5.73
CA HIS A 162 -1.95 -10.17 -4.53
C HIS A 162 -1.48 -8.73 -4.24
N SER A 163 -0.93 -8.05 -5.23
CA SER A 163 -0.74 -6.59 -5.18
C SER A 163 -2.03 -5.87 -5.56
N LEU A 164 -2.25 -4.67 -5.03
CA LEU A 164 -3.38 -3.85 -5.45
C LEU A 164 -2.96 -2.98 -6.63
N ILE A 165 -3.73 -2.97 -7.70
CA ILE A 165 -3.54 -2.12 -8.87
C ILE A 165 -4.40 -0.87 -8.69
N THR A 166 -3.76 0.27 -8.65
CA THR A 166 -4.41 1.59 -8.63
C THR A 166 -4.37 2.23 -10.02
N ASP A 167 -4.94 3.43 -10.17
CA ASP A 167 -4.80 4.21 -11.41
C ASP A 167 -3.33 4.60 -11.69
N LEU A 168 -2.48 4.68 -10.64
CA LEU A 168 -1.02 4.87 -10.72
C LEU A 168 -0.23 3.55 -10.64
N GLY A 169 -0.88 2.42 -10.91
CA GLY A 169 -0.26 1.09 -10.92
C GLY A 169 -0.13 0.45 -9.54
N THR A 170 0.83 -0.45 -9.42
CA THR A 170 0.98 -1.32 -8.24
C THR A 170 2.33 -1.17 -7.53
N ALA A 171 3.33 -0.54 -8.18
CA ALA A 171 4.67 -0.38 -7.62
C ALA A 171 4.73 0.80 -6.64
N GLY A 172 4.53 0.51 -5.35
CA GLY A 172 4.49 1.52 -4.31
C GLY A 172 4.12 0.95 -2.94
N ARG A 173 3.70 1.85 -2.05
CA ARG A 173 3.30 1.54 -0.67
C ARG A 173 1.89 2.05 -0.42
N PHE A 174 1.22 1.41 0.52
CA PHE A 174 -0.08 1.84 1.01
C PHE A 174 0.04 2.26 2.47
N GLY A 175 -0.82 3.18 2.88
CA GLY A 175 -1.00 3.53 4.27
C GLY A 175 -2.43 3.99 4.51
N SER A 176 -2.80 4.08 5.78
CA SER A 176 -4.12 4.54 6.19
C SER A 176 -4.15 5.07 7.60
N VAL A 177 -5.13 5.95 7.86
CA VAL A 177 -5.45 6.51 9.17
C VAL A 177 -6.96 6.43 9.38
N VAL A 178 -7.37 5.91 10.52
CA VAL A 178 -8.76 5.85 10.97
C VAL A 178 -9.07 7.14 11.72
N VAL A 179 -10.20 7.77 11.42
CA VAL A 179 -10.57 9.08 11.98
C VAL A 179 -12.03 9.12 12.42
N ASP A 180 -12.34 9.91 13.45
CA ASP A 180 -13.72 10.14 13.90
C ASP A 180 -14.44 11.26 13.13
N LEU A 181 -13.72 12.05 12.35
CA LEU A 181 -14.31 13.04 11.46
C LEU A 181 -14.99 12.35 10.27
N GLU A 182 -16.11 12.90 9.82
CA GLU A 182 -16.82 12.41 8.65
C GLU A 182 -16.27 13.08 7.38
N PHE A 183 -15.79 12.26 6.45
CA PHE A 183 -15.40 12.69 5.11
C PHE A 183 -16.26 11.98 4.06
N GLU A 184 -16.51 12.67 2.95
CA GLU A 184 -17.25 12.07 1.84
C GLU A 184 -16.42 10.91 1.23
N PRO A 185 -16.99 9.69 1.16
CA PRO A 185 -16.25 8.54 0.65
C PRO A 185 -16.02 8.64 -0.86
N LYS A 186 -14.87 8.18 -1.31
CA LYS A 186 -14.60 8.04 -2.73
C LYS A 186 -15.40 6.87 -3.30
N LEU A 187 -16.15 7.11 -4.38
CA LEU A 187 -16.90 6.05 -5.04
C LEU A 187 -15.94 5.01 -5.66
N ARG A 188 -16.20 3.75 -5.37
CA ARG A 188 -15.50 2.63 -6.02
C ARG A 188 -15.95 2.53 -7.47
N LYS A 189 -15.02 2.64 -8.42
CA LYS A 189 -15.25 2.55 -9.87
C LYS A 189 -15.27 1.11 -10.39
N TYR A 190 -15.22 0.12 -9.49
CA TYR A 190 -15.15 -1.30 -9.79
C TYR A 190 -16.16 -2.09 -8.96
N GLN A 191 -16.55 -3.24 -9.48
CA GLN A 191 -17.48 -4.18 -8.84
C GLN A 191 -16.78 -5.49 -8.45
N LYS A 192 -15.72 -5.88 -9.18
CA LYS A 192 -14.98 -7.12 -8.95
C LYS A 192 -13.67 -6.84 -8.22
N VAL A 193 -13.27 -7.79 -7.38
CA VAL A 193 -12.04 -7.71 -6.58
C VAL A 193 -10.77 -7.65 -7.43
N ASP A 194 -10.82 -8.16 -8.66
CA ASP A 194 -9.70 -8.26 -9.60
C ASP A 194 -9.93 -7.50 -10.92
N GLU A 195 -10.83 -6.52 -10.92
CA GLU A 195 -11.31 -5.87 -12.16
C GLU A 195 -10.19 -5.20 -12.96
N TYR A 196 -9.21 -4.58 -12.29
CA TYR A 196 -8.10 -3.89 -12.96
C TYR A 196 -7.01 -4.85 -13.45
N CYS A 197 -7.02 -6.11 -13.00
CA CYS A 197 -6.05 -7.10 -13.45
C CYS A 197 -6.36 -7.57 -14.88
N ALA A 198 -5.41 -7.38 -15.79
CA ALA A 198 -5.52 -7.87 -17.17
C ALA A 198 -5.30 -9.39 -17.29
N LYS A 199 -4.93 -10.08 -16.21
CA LYS A 199 -4.60 -11.52 -16.15
C LYS A 199 -3.55 -11.93 -17.20
N CYS A 200 -2.60 -11.04 -17.48
CA CYS A 200 -1.59 -11.22 -18.53
C CYS A 200 -0.47 -12.23 -18.20
N GLY A 201 -0.41 -12.73 -16.97
CA GLY A 201 0.62 -13.69 -16.52
C GLY A 201 2.01 -13.11 -16.24
N THR A 202 2.35 -11.90 -16.70
CA THR A 202 3.71 -11.35 -16.60
C THR A 202 4.27 -11.37 -15.17
N CYS A 203 3.44 -11.17 -14.14
CA CYS A 203 3.88 -11.26 -12.75
C CYS A 203 4.21 -12.70 -12.31
N ILE A 204 3.66 -13.72 -12.99
CA ILE A 204 3.99 -15.14 -12.79
C ILE A 204 5.41 -15.38 -13.32
N ASP A 205 5.67 -15.01 -14.57
CA ASP A 205 6.96 -15.22 -15.24
C ASP A 205 8.10 -14.48 -14.52
N ARG A 206 7.79 -13.29 -13.98
CA ARG A 206 8.75 -12.45 -13.25
C ARG A 206 9.00 -12.86 -11.80
N CYS A 207 8.29 -13.83 -11.26
CA CYS A 207 8.43 -14.26 -9.88
C CYS A 207 9.68 -15.13 -9.68
N PRO A 208 10.78 -14.68 -9.01
CA PRO A 208 11.99 -15.49 -8.92
C PRO A 208 11.79 -16.84 -8.23
N PRO A 209 11.02 -16.94 -7.13
CA PRO A 209 10.71 -18.24 -6.53
C PRO A 209 9.53 -18.96 -7.21
N GLN A 210 8.94 -18.42 -8.30
CA GLN A 210 7.82 -19.01 -9.05
C GLN A 210 6.61 -19.41 -8.19
N VAL A 211 6.25 -18.57 -7.24
CA VAL A 211 5.18 -18.80 -6.25
C VAL A 211 3.87 -18.09 -6.60
N ILE A 212 3.76 -17.53 -7.80
CA ILE A 212 2.55 -16.90 -8.32
C ILE A 212 2.00 -17.79 -9.44
N SER A 213 0.69 -18.00 -9.44
CA SER A 213 -0.03 -18.76 -10.46
C SER A 213 -1.32 -18.03 -10.85
N GLU A 214 -2.10 -18.60 -11.76
CA GLU A 214 -3.44 -18.11 -12.08
C GLU A 214 -4.40 -18.16 -10.88
N ASN A 215 -4.12 -19.04 -9.90
CA ASN A 215 -4.91 -19.19 -8.67
C ASN A 215 -4.44 -18.28 -7.53
N GLY A 216 -3.46 -17.40 -7.78
CA GLY A 216 -2.93 -16.46 -6.79
C GLY A 216 -1.49 -16.75 -6.40
N LYS A 217 -1.13 -16.41 -5.16
CA LYS A 217 0.24 -16.39 -4.67
C LYS A 217 0.41 -17.18 -3.38
N ASP A 218 1.37 -18.10 -3.37
CA ASP A 218 1.85 -18.74 -2.14
C ASP A 218 2.61 -17.72 -1.27
N LYS A 219 2.00 -17.34 -0.15
CA LYS A 219 2.55 -16.33 0.78
C LYS A 219 3.75 -16.88 1.55
N GLU A 220 3.72 -18.15 1.93
CA GLU A 220 4.78 -18.79 2.71
C GLU A 220 6.08 -18.87 1.90
N CYS A 221 6.03 -19.47 0.72
CA CYS A 221 7.18 -19.57 -0.17
C CYS A 221 7.71 -18.19 -0.60
N CYS A 222 6.81 -17.20 -0.81
CA CYS A 222 7.23 -15.82 -1.05
C CYS A 222 7.98 -15.23 0.14
N SER A 223 7.52 -15.48 1.36
CA SER A 223 8.17 -14.99 2.58
C SER A 223 9.55 -15.60 2.78
N GLN A 224 9.70 -16.91 2.55
CA GLN A 224 10.99 -17.59 2.61
C GLN A 224 12.01 -16.97 1.63
N TYR A 225 11.56 -16.59 0.44
CA TYR A 225 12.42 -15.85 -0.50
C TYR A 225 12.78 -14.46 0.02
N LEU A 226 11.85 -13.74 0.66
CA LEU A 226 12.16 -12.44 1.27
C LEU A 226 13.16 -12.55 2.43
N TYR A 227 13.13 -13.62 3.21
CA TYR A 227 14.16 -13.88 4.23
C TYR A 227 15.55 -14.09 3.61
N LYS A 228 15.64 -14.82 2.49
CA LYS A 228 16.90 -14.93 1.75
C LYS A 228 17.42 -13.56 1.27
N MET A 229 16.51 -12.70 0.81
CA MET A 229 16.86 -11.34 0.39
C MET A 229 17.34 -10.48 1.57
N LEU A 230 16.74 -10.65 2.76
CA LEU A 230 17.21 -10.00 3.99
C LEU A 230 18.65 -10.45 4.34
N GLU A 231 18.92 -11.75 4.34
CA GLU A 231 20.26 -12.26 4.65
C GLU A 231 21.35 -11.70 3.71
N LEU A 232 21.01 -11.52 2.42
CA LEU A 232 21.94 -11.01 1.42
C LEU A 232 22.13 -9.48 1.46
N ASN A 233 21.16 -8.73 2.05
CA ASN A 233 21.11 -7.28 1.91
C ASN A 233 20.88 -6.54 3.24
N LYS A 234 21.15 -7.18 4.39
CA LYS A 234 20.94 -6.57 5.71
C LYS A 234 21.44 -5.12 5.77
N PRO A 235 20.70 -4.23 6.42
CA PRO A 235 19.43 -4.45 7.14
C PRO A 235 18.18 -4.42 6.23
N ARG A 236 18.32 -4.26 4.92
CA ARG A 236 17.21 -4.08 3.98
C ARG A 236 16.75 -5.38 3.36
N TYR A 237 15.47 -5.43 3.01
CA TYR A 237 14.85 -6.58 2.36
C TYR A 237 13.76 -6.18 1.37
N GLY A 238 13.42 -7.07 0.47
CA GLY A 238 12.35 -6.87 -0.52
C GLY A 238 12.60 -7.69 -1.77
N CYS A 239 11.65 -7.69 -2.69
CA CYS A 239 11.80 -8.30 -4.01
C CYS A 239 11.17 -7.41 -5.09
N GLY A 240 9.84 -7.25 -5.09
CA GLY A 240 9.11 -6.35 -5.99
C GLY A 240 9.11 -6.77 -7.46
N LYS A 241 9.66 -7.93 -7.82
CA LYS A 241 9.72 -8.36 -9.24
C LYS A 241 8.33 -8.55 -9.86
N CYS A 242 7.34 -8.96 -9.08
CA CYS A 242 5.95 -9.04 -9.51
C CYS A 242 5.23 -7.69 -9.65
N GLN A 243 5.88 -6.58 -9.31
CA GLN A 243 5.36 -5.22 -9.40
C GLN A 243 6.12 -4.35 -10.43
N THR A 244 7.25 -4.83 -10.98
CA THR A 244 8.09 -4.10 -11.93
C THR A 244 8.27 -4.87 -13.22
N ALA A 245 8.42 -4.16 -14.35
CA ALA A 245 8.37 -4.68 -15.70
C ALA A 245 7.10 -5.51 -15.99
N VAL A 246 5.99 -5.08 -15.42
CA VAL A 246 4.64 -5.64 -15.63
C VAL A 246 3.70 -4.55 -16.15
N PRO A 247 2.65 -4.88 -16.94
CA PRO A 247 1.74 -3.86 -17.48
C PRO A 247 1.08 -2.96 -16.45
N CYS A 248 0.90 -3.45 -15.23
CA CYS A 248 0.32 -2.71 -14.10
C CYS A 248 1.36 -2.05 -13.18
N GLU A 249 2.63 -1.90 -13.59
CA GLU A 249 3.68 -1.31 -12.77
C GLU A 249 3.34 0.11 -12.28
N TYR A 250 2.96 1.00 -13.21
CA TYR A 250 2.76 2.44 -12.96
C TYR A 250 1.43 2.99 -13.51
N ARG A 251 0.50 2.10 -13.87
CA ARG A 251 -0.81 2.48 -14.41
C ARG A 251 -1.81 1.34 -14.28
N ASN A 252 -3.09 1.66 -14.38
CA ASN A 252 -4.13 0.67 -14.56
C ASN A 252 -4.11 0.14 -16.01
N PRO A 253 -3.77 -1.14 -16.25
CA PRO A 253 -3.61 -1.67 -17.61
C PRO A 253 -4.92 -1.75 -18.40
N LYS A 254 -6.07 -1.60 -17.75
CA LYS A 254 -7.38 -1.64 -18.44
C LYS A 254 -7.89 -0.27 -18.89
N LEU A 255 -7.31 0.81 -18.40
CA LEU A 255 -7.66 2.16 -18.87
C LEU A 255 -6.99 2.52 -20.20
N PHE A 256 -5.97 1.78 -20.60
CA PHE A 256 -5.14 2.04 -21.80
C PHE A 256 -5.16 0.80 -22.69
N LYS A 257 -6.31 0.55 -23.35
CA LYS A 257 -6.43 -0.39 -24.45
C LYS A 257 -6.16 0.30 -25.77
#